data_d369630da394cc8dfc90a6a0ffbaeb78
#
_entry.id   d369630da394cc8dfc90a6a0ffbaeb78
#
_cell.length_a   1.000
_cell.length_b   1.000
_cell.length_c   1.000
_cell.angle_alpha   90.00
_cell.angle_beta   90.00
_cell.angle_gamma   90.00
#
_symmetry.space_group_name_H-M   'P 1'
#
loop_
_entity.id
_entity.type
_entity.pdbx_description
1 polymer ?
#
loop_
_entity_poly.entity_id
_entity_poly.type
_entity_poly.pdbx_seq_one_letter_code
_entity_poly.pdbx_strand_id
1 'polypeptide(L)'
;EENGEVFVIHRAPLSTHERFVAFLTEHWIGNFPTWLSPVQVQVITISEKQIEYAAEVKTTLESAGVRVKVDDSDATIGKKIRMHRKMRPAYMLILGEDEATNQTVSIRARNGDQCNGIPLDQFVSDLFAEITNRERTLGLVPASE
;
A
#
# COMPACT_ATOMS: atom_id res chain seq x y z
N GLU A 1 28.78 -49.68 -13.85
CA GLU A 1 27.81 -48.65 -13.49
C GLU A 1 27.17 -49.05 -12.15
N GLU A 2 27.49 -48.36 -11.07
CA GLU A 2 26.82 -48.57 -9.79
C GLU A 2 25.43 -47.87 -9.87
N ASN A 3 24.37 -48.66 -9.81
CA ASN A 3 23.00 -48.13 -9.66
C ASN A 3 22.85 -47.60 -8.24
N GLY A 4 23.13 -46.32 -8.05
CA GLY A 4 22.83 -45.61 -6.81
C GLY A 4 21.33 -45.46 -6.63
N GLU A 5 20.79 -45.81 -5.46
CA GLU A 5 19.41 -45.49 -5.11
C GLU A 5 19.23 -43.98 -5.03
N VAL A 6 18.25 -43.46 -5.77
CA VAL A 6 17.91 -42.05 -5.78
C VAL A 6 16.76 -41.80 -4.81
N PHE A 7 17.02 -41.01 -3.78
CA PHE A 7 15.96 -40.52 -2.86
C PHE A 7 15.36 -39.22 -3.39
N VAL A 8 14.06 -39.23 -3.62
CA VAL A 8 13.32 -38.03 -4.03
C VAL A 8 12.51 -37.52 -2.84
N ILE A 9 12.82 -36.29 -2.40
CA ILE A 9 12.08 -35.62 -1.33
C ILE A 9 11.19 -34.56 -1.96
N HIS A 10 9.88 -34.78 -1.94
CA HIS A 10 8.89 -33.79 -2.33
C HIS A 10 8.43 -33.05 -1.09
N ARG A 11 8.53 -31.69 -1.08
CA ARG A 11 8.08 -30.84 0.00
C ARG A 11 7.11 -29.76 -0.54
N ALA A 12 5.96 -29.68 0.06
CA ALA A 12 4.96 -28.65 -0.23
C ALA A 12 4.43 -28.02 1.09
N PRO A 13 5.28 -27.34 1.87
CA PRO A 13 4.92 -26.88 3.22
C PRO A 13 3.77 -25.88 3.25
N LEU A 14 3.55 -25.12 2.16
CA LEU A 14 2.46 -24.14 2.02
C LEU A 14 1.33 -24.63 1.09
N SER A 15 1.34 -25.92 0.70
CA SER A 15 0.45 -26.46 -0.33
C SER A 15 0.63 -25.72 -1.68
N THR A 16 -0.44 -25.40 -2.41
CA THR A 16 -0.34 -24.57 -3.61
C THR A 16 -0.40 -23.08 -3.26
N HIS A 17 0.15 -22.23 -4.13
CA HIS A 17 0.11 -20.77 -3.94
C HIS A 17 -1.33 -20.27 -3.79
N GLU A 18 -2.26 -20.78 -4.58
CA GLU A 18 -3.67 -20.39 -4.57
C GLU A 18 -4.32 -20.69 -3.20
N ARG A 19 -4.06 -21.87 -2.65
CA ARG A 19 -4.59 -22.24 -1.32
C ARG A 19 -4.00 -21.37 -0.23
N PHE A 20 -2.71 -21.06 -0.32
CA PHE A 20 -2.07 -20.20 0.67
C PHE A 20 -2.59 -18.76 0.59
N VAL A 21 -2.79 -18.21 -0.62
CA VAL A 21 -3.40 -16.89 -0.81
C VAL A 21 -4.84 -16.89 -0.29
N ALA A 22 -5.63 -17.93 -0.55
CA ALA A 22 -6.99 -18.06 -0.02
C ALA A 22 -6.98 -18.05 1.51
N PHE A 23 -6.11 -18.86 2.14
CA PHE A 23 -5.94 -18.89 3.60
C PHE A 23 -5.58 -17.50 4.17
N LEU A 24 -4.62 -16.80 3.56
CA LEU A 24 -4.25 -15.45 3.98
C LEU A 24 -5.42 -14.48 3.85
N THR A 25 -6.20 -14.59 2.78
CA THR A 25 -7.37 -13.74 2.54
C THR A 25 -8.45 -13.97 3.59
N GLU A 26 -8.71 -15.21 3.97
CA GLU A 26 -9.63 -15.56 5.06
C GLU A 26 -9.11 -15.07 6.40
N HIS A 27 -7.82 -15.33 6.71
CA HIS A 27 -7.19 -14.95 7.96
C HIS A 27 -7.26 -13.43 8.21
N TRP A 28 -6.97 -12.63 7.19
CA TRP A 28 -6.96 -11.17 7.28
C TRP A 28 -8.29 -10.52 6.88
N ILE A 29 -9.28 -11.31 6.44
CA ILE A 29 -10.57 -10.80 5.93
C ILE A 29 -10.33 -9.75 4.80
N GLY A 30 -9.29 -9.98 3.99
CA GLY A 30 -8.83 -9.03 2.96
C GLY A 30 -8.16 -7.75 3.48
N ASN A 31 -8.00 -7.58 4.79
CA ASN A 31 -7.32 -6.43 5.40
C ASN A 31 -5.85 -6.74 5.67
N PHE A 32 -5.11 -7.06 4.63
CA PHE A 32 -3.70 -7.41 4.75
C PHE A 32 -2.89 -6.31 5.45
N PRO A 33 -1.91 -6.66 6.29
CA PRO A 33 -0.92 -5.69 6.75
C PRO A 33 -0.18 -5.09 5.55
N THR A 34 0.42 -3.93 5.73
CA THR A 34 1.00 -3.15 4.64
C THR A 34 2.02 -3.95 3.81
N TRP A 35 2.90 -4.70 4.47
CA TRP A 35 3.93 -5.51 3.80
C TRP A 35 3.36 -6.63 2.91
N LEU A 36 2.14 -7.15 3.19
CA LEU A 36 1.43 -8.15 2.37
C LEU A 36 0.45 -7.54 1.37
N SER A 37 0.04 -6.29 1.53
CA SER A 37 -0.96 -5.66 0.67
C SER A 37 -0.51 -5.63 -0.79
N PRO A 38 -1.33 -6.10 -1.77
CA PRO A 38 -1.00 -6.02 -3.20
C PRO A 38 -0.79 -4.59 -3.68
N VAL A 39 -1.59 -3.65 -3.19
CA VAL A 39 -1.40 -2.21 -3.31
C VAL A 39 -1.19 -1.67 -1.91
N GLN A 40 0.00 -1.18 -1.64
CA GLN A 40 0.35 -0.63 -0.33
C GLN A 40 -0.13 0.82 -0.21
N VAL A 41 0.10 1.59 -1.28
CA VAL A 41 -0.28 2.99 -1.34
C VAL A 41 -1.09 3.26 -2.62
N GLN A 42 -2.24 3.89 -2.45
CA GLN A 42 -3.04 4.43 -3.54
C GLN A 42 -2.95 5.96 -3.52
N VAL A 43 -2.32 6.55 -4.52
CA VAL A 43 -2.27 7.99 -4.70
C VAL A 43 -3.51 8.46 -5.44
N ILE A 44 -4.12 9.53 -4.98
CA ILE A 44 -5.36 10.12 -5.52
C ILE A 44 -5.15 11.63 -5.68
N THR A 45 -5.27 12.13 -6.89
CA THR A 45 -5.24 13.57 -7.18
C THR A 45 -6.62 14.20 -7.04
N ILE A 46 -6.69 15.41 -6.51
CA ILE A 46 -7.93 16.19 -6.43
C ILE A 46 -8.26 16.80 -7.80
N SER A 47 -7.25 17.29 -8.53
CA SER A 47 -7.41 17.84 -9.88
C SER A 47 -6.22 17.47 -10.76
N GLU A 48 -6.32 17.75 -12.05
CA GLU A 48 -5.26 17.51 -13.03
C GLU A 48 -3.96 18.27 -12.73
N LYS A 49 -4.04 19.40 -12.03
CA LYS A 49 -2.87 20.22 -11.66
C LYS A 49 -1.85 19.48 -10.79
N GLN A 50 -2.29 18.46 -10.07
CA GLN A 50 -1.44 17.67 -9.16
C GLN A 50 -0.87 16.41 -9.81
N ILE A 51 -1.07 16.17 -11.10
CA ILE A 51 -0.58 14.96 -11.79
C ILE A 51 0.95 14.89 -11.76
N GLU A 52 1.63 16.02 -11.97
CA GLU A 52 3.11 16.08 -11.91
C GLU A 52 3.61 15.69 -10.52
N TYR A 53 3.05 16.29 -9.48
CA TYR A 53 3.40 15.95 -8.10
C TYR A 53 3.05 14.49 -7.76
N ALA A 54 1.93 13.98 -8.23
CA ALA A 54 1.56 12.58 -8.02
C ALA A 54 2.54 11.60 -8.70
N ALA A 55 3.09 11.98 -9.86
CA ALA A 55 4.13 11.20 -10.53
C ALA A 55 5.45 11.22 -9.76
N GLU A 56 5.83 12.34 -9.16
CA GLU A 56 6.99 12.48 -8.28
C GLU A 56 6.82 11.61 -7.02
N VAL A 57 5.69 11.71 -6.32
CA VAL A 57 5.34 10.89 -5.16
C VAL A 57 5.40 9.40 -5.50
N LYS A 58 4.82 9.01 -6.65
CA LYS A 58 4.87 7.63 -7.13
C LYS A 58 6.31 7.16 -7.31
N THR A 59 7.14 7.93 -8.03
CA THR A 59 8.53 7.58 -8.32
C THR A 59 9.35 7.41 -7.02
N THR A 60 9.16 8.31 -6.07
CA THR A 60 9.82 8.28 -4.77
C THR A 60 9.45 6.99 -4.00
N LEU A 61 8.17 6.67 -3.93
CA LEU A 61 7.68 5.47 -3.27
C LEU A 61 8.14 4.18 -3.97
N GLU A 62 8.09 4.12 -5.31
CA GLU A 62 8.56 2.97 -6.09
C GLU A 62 10.07 2.75 -5.90
N SER A 63 10.85 3.83 -5.83
CA SER A 63 12.29 3.75 -5.55
C SER A 63 12.60 3.19 -4.17
N ALA A 64 11.69 3.38 -3.20
CA ALA A 64 11.74 2.77 -1.88
C ALA A 64 11.17 1.32 -1.85
N GLY A 65 10.80 0.76 -3.01
CA GLY A 65 10.27 -0.62 -3.13
C GLY A 65 8.81 -0.76 -2.74
N VAL A 66 8.05 0.34 -2.65
CA VAL A 66 6.63 0.34 -2.29
C VAL A 66 5.76 0.07 -3.53
N ARG A 67 4.73 -0.77 -3.38
CA ARG A 67 3.74 -1.05 -4.43
C ARG A 67 2.68 0.06 -4.47
N VAL A 68 2.81 0.95 -5.44
CA VAL A 68 1.99 2.17 -5.58
C VAL A 68 1.09 2.10 -6.80
N LYS A 69 -0.10 2.66 -6.70
CA LYS A 69 -0.96 3.00 -7.83
C LYS A 69 -1.38 4.45 -7.75
N VAL A 70 -1.57 5.09 -8.89
CA VAL A 70 -2.07 6.46 -9.01
C VAL A 70 -3.45 6.43 -9.67
N ASP A 71 -4.36 7.25 -9.19
CA ASP A 71 -5.64 7.56 -9.82
C ASP A 71 -5.65 9.05 -10.20
N ASP A 72 -5.38 9.30 -11.46
CA ASP A 72 -5.40 10.59 -12.13
C ASP A 72 -6.67 10.81 -12.96
N SER A 73 -7.69 9.97 -12.79
CA SER A 73 -8.95 10.07 -13.52
C SER A 73 -9.70 11.37 -13.21
N ASP A 74 -10.62 11.73 -14.09
CA ASP A 74 -11.46 12.93 -14.02
C ASP A 74 -12.64 12.81 -13.02
N ALA A 75 -12.62 11.77 -12.19
CA ALA A 75 -13.70 11.53 -11.24
C ALA A 75 -13.60 12.44 -10.01
N THR A 76 -14.72 12.77 -9.40
CA THR A 76 -14.73 13.52 -8.13
C THR A 76 -13.98 12.77 -7.03
N ILE A 77 -13.33 13.50 -6.14
CA ILE A 77 -12.54 12.92 -5.03
C ILE A 77 -13.34 11.89 -4.22
N GLY A 78 -14.61 12.18 -3.93
CA GLY A 78 -15.48 11.26 -3.19
C GLY A 78 -15.73 9.95 -3.94
N LYS A 79 -15.83 9.99 -5.29
CA LYS A 79 -15.98 8.81 -6.14
C LYS A 79 -14.68 7.99 -6.17
N LYS A 80 -13.52 8.65 -6.33
CA LYS A 80 -12.20 8.02 -6.28
C LYS A 80 -12.00 7.29 -4.95
N ILE A 81 -12.18 7.97 -3.82
CA ILE A 81 -12.05 7.37 -2.49
C ILE A 81 -12.96 6.16 -2.33
N ARG A 82 -14.24 6.26 -2.76
CA ARG A 82 -15.19 5.14 -2.67
C ARG A 82 -14.77 3.94 -3.51
N MET A 83 -14.24 4.18 -4.72
CA MET A 83 -13.74 3.12 -5.60
C MET A 83 -12.53 2.42 -5.00
N HIS A 84 -11.53 3.19 -4.56
CA HIS A 84 -10.30 2.63 -4.04
C HIS A 84 -10.48 1.99 -2.66
N ARG A 85 -11.43 2.47 -1.84
CA ARG A 85 -11.79 1.81 -0.58
C ARG A 85 -12.22 0.35 -0.77
N LYS A 86 -12.84 0.00 -1.91
CA LYS A 86 -13.20 -1.39 -2.24
C LYS A 86 -11.97 -2.28 -2.49
N MET A 87 -10.89 -1.69 -2.98
CA MET A 87 -9.62 -2.39 -3.25
C MET A 87 -8.78 -2.59 -1.98
N ARG A 88 -9.16 -1.95 -0.88
CA ARG A 88 -8.53 -2.05 0.44
C ARG A 88 -7.00 -1.83 0.44
N PRO A 89 -6.46 -0.76 -0.19
CA PRO A 89 -5.05 -0.43 -0.03
C PRO A 89 -4.76 -0.18 1.46
N ALA A 90 -3.51 -0.32 1.88
CA ALA A 90 -3.15 0.00 3.27
C ALA A 90 -3.36 1.50 3.53
N TYR A 91 -2.85 2.34 2.64
CA TYR A 91 -2.96 3.79 2.71
C TYR A 91 -3.44 4.39 1.40
N MET A 92 -4.22 5.46 1.50
CA MET A 92 -4.54 6.35 0.39
C MET A 92 -3.89 7.71 0.65
N LEU A 93 -3.14 8.23 -0.33
CA LEU A 93 -2.60 9.59 -0.30
C LEU A 93 -3.49 10.48 -1.13
N ILE A 94 -3.97 11.55 -0.54
CA ILE A 94 -4.81 12.55 -1.20
C ILE A 94 -3.93 13.76 -1.45
N LEU A 95 -3.79 14.14 -2.73
CA LEU A 95 -2.92 15.23 -3.15
C LEU A 95 -3.77 16.37 -3.69
N GLY A 96 -3.76 17.48 -2.99
CA GLY A 96 -4.35 18.77 -3.37
C GLY A 96 -3.29 19.82 -3.69
N GLU A 97 -3.71 21.06 -3.81
CA GLU A 97 -2.83 22.19 -4.11
C GLU A 97 -1.88 22.50 -2.96
N ASP A 98 -2.36 22.39 -1.72
CA ASP A 98 -1.56 22.61 -0.52
C ASP A 98 -0.46 21.54 -0.38
N GLU A 99 -0.80 20.26 -0.64
CA GLU A 99 0.15 19.17 -0.59
C GLU A 99 1.23 19.33 -1.67
N ALA A 100 0.85 19.70 -2.89
CA ALA A 100 1.80 19.91 -3.98
C ALA A 100 2.73 21.11 -3.71
N THR A 101 2.22 22.19 -3.12
CA THR A 101 2.99 23.39 -2.82
C THR A 101 3.99 23.16 -1.68
N ASN A 102 3.58 22.42 -0.65
CA ASN A 102 4.39 22.19 0.56
C ASN A 102 5.18 20.87 0.53
N GLN A 103 5.09 20.10 -0.55
CA GLN A 103 5.68 18.75 -0.68
C GLN A 103 5.28 17.81 0.48
N THR A 104 4.02 17.86 0.83
CA THR A 104 3.40 17.03 1.87
C THR A 104 2.39 16.07 1.28
N VAL A 105 1.90 15.16 2.09
CA VAL A 105 0.83 14.23 1.74
C VAL A 105 -0.25 14.23 2.82
N SER A 106 -1.49 14.08 2.39
CA SER A 106 -2.61 13.81 3.29
C SER A 106 -2.92 12.32 3.26
N ILE A 107 -2.71 11.65 4.39
CA ILE A 107 -2.80 10.20 4.53
C ILE A 107 -4.19 9.82 5.02
N ARG A 108 -4.77 8.82 4.38
CA ARG A 108 -5.97 8.15 4.86
C ARG A 108 -5.70 6.66 4.97
N ALA A 109 -5.69 6.14 6.18
CA ALA A 109 -5.55 4.71 6.45
C ALA A 109 -6.84 3.94 6.11
N ARG A 110 -6.73 2.65 5.89
CA ARG A 110 -7.86 1.77 5.56
C ARG A 110 -8.96 1.76 6.62
N ASN A 111 -8.61 1.87 7.90
CA ASN A 111 -9.53 1.95 9.03
C ASN A 111 -10.36 3.24 9.04
N GLY A 112 -9.98 4.24 8.25
CA GLY A 112 -10.67 5.52 8.13
C GLY A 112 -9.95 6.68 8.80
N ASP A 113 -8.94 6.42 9.63
CA ASP A 113 -8.15 7.46 10.27
C ASP A 113 -7.41 8.30 9.23
N GLN A 114 -7.19 9.57 9.54
CA GLN A 114 -6.60 10.54 8.61
C GLN A 114 -5.56 11.41 9.32
N CYS A 115 -4.51 11.75 8.60
CA CYS A 115 -3.51 12.71 9.01
C CYS A 115 -3.10 13.54 7.80
N ASN A 116 -3.08 14.86 7.94
CA ASN A 116 -2.81 15.79 6.85
C ASN A 116 -1.45 16.49 7.04
N GLY A 117 -0.84 16.92 5.93
CA GLY A 117 0.35 17.75 5.96
C GLY A 117 1.62 17.03 6.42
N ILE A 118 1.71 15.74 6.21
CA ILE A 118 2.92 14.97 6.53
C ILE A 118 3.94 15.18 5.42
N PRO A 119 5.21 15.55 5.72
CA PRO A 119 6.27 15.62 4.72
C PRO A 119 6.44 14.29 3.99
N LEU A 120 6.62 14.33 2.67
CA LEU A 120 6.73 13.11 1.85
C LEU A 120 7.86 12.20 2.34
N ASP A 121 9.04 12.76 2.63
CA ASP A 121 10.19 11.99 3.09
C ASP A 121 9.93 11.29 4.43
N GLN A 122 9.22 11.96 5.35
CA GLN A 122 8.82 11.37 6.62
C GLN A 122 7.88 10.19 6.39
N PHE A 123 6.85 10.36 5.55
CA PHE A 123 5.93 9.29 5.20
C PHE A 123 6.64 8.08 4.60
N VAL A 124 7.57 8.32 3.66
CA VAL A 124 8.35 7.24 3.01
C VAL A 124 9.20 6.49 4.04
N SER A 125 9.87 7.20 4.93
CA SER A 125 10.69 6.61 5.99
C SER A 125 9.87 5.73 6.94
N ASP A 126 8.75 6.26 7.42
CA ASP A 126 7.87 5.57 8.36
C ASP A 126 7.21 4.33 7.71
N LEU A 127 6.76 4.48 6.45
CA LEU A 127 6.20 3.38 5.67
C LEU A 127 7.23 2.27 5.42
N PHE A 128 8.46 2.63 5.10
CA PHE A 128 9.54 1.69 4.91
C PHE A 128 9.85 0.92 6.21
N ALA A 129 9.86 1.61 7.34
CA ALA A 129 10.04 0.99 8.66
C ALA A 129 8.90 0.01 8.97
N GLU A 130 7.63 0.40 8.75
CA GLU A 130 6.45 -0.46 8.95
C GLU A 130 6.53 -1.74 8.09
N ILE A 131 6.91 -1.60 6.82
CA ILE A 131 7.07 -2.73 5.88
C ILE A 131 8.21 -3.65 6.32
N THR A 132 9.37 -3.09 6.68
CA THR A 132 10.57 -3.83 7.06
C THR A 132 10.37 -4.60 8.35
N ASN A 133 9.72 -3.99 9.33
CA ASN A 133 9.38 -4.60 10.61
C ASN A 133 8.22 -5.59 10.51
N ARG A 134 7.56 -5.69 9.34
CA ARG A 134 6.38 -6.53 9.12
C ARG A 134 5.28 -6.27 10.15
N GLU A 135 5.00 -4.99 10.40
CA GLU A 135 3.95 -4.60 11.34
C GLU A 135 2.60 -5.21 10.93
N ARG A 136 1.84 -5.65 11.93
CA ARG A 136 0.53 -6.29 11.69
C ARG A 136 -0.61 -5.27 11.58
N THR A 137 -0.40 -4.10 12.13
CA THR A 137 -1.36 -2.99 12.17
C THR A 137 -0.85 -1.83 11.35
N LEU A 138 -1.76 -0.97 10.88
CA LEU A 138 -1.41 0.28 10.22
C LEU A 138 -1.05 1.30 11.30
N GLY A 139 0.21 1.74 11.32
CA GLY A 139 0.75 2.58 12.40
C GLY A 139 0.99 4.05 12.05
N LEU A 140 0.90 4.42 10.75
CA LEU A 140 1.29 5.76 10.29
C LEU A 140 0.26 6.86 10.58
N VAL A 141 -0.96 6.49 10.91
CA VAL A 141 -2.01 7.43 11.27
C VAL A 141 -2.46 7.09 12.68
N PRO A 142 -2.34 8.02 13.65
CA PRO A 142 -2.83 7.79 15.00
C PRO A 142 -4.34 7.53 14.95
N ALA A 143 -4.81 6.63 15.80
CA ALA A 143 -6.25 6.38 15.94
C ALA A 143 -6.94 7.67 16.34
N SER A 144 -8.02 8.04 15.65
CA SER A 144 -8.90 9.11 16.09
C SER A 144 -9.59 8.70 17.38
N GLU A 145 -9.39 9.48 18.46
CA GLU A 145 -10.07 9.33 19.74
C GLU A 145 -11.60 9.48 19.60
#